data_e2b9194a3f7281c5393c0790a8f7d477
#
_entry.id   e2b9194a3f7281c5393c0790a8f7d477
#
_cell.length_a   1.000
_cell.length_b   1.000
_cell.length_c   1.000
_cell.angle_alpha   90.00
_cell.angle_beta   90.00
_cell.angle_gamma   90.00
#
_symmetry.space_group_name_H-M   'P 1'
#
loop_
_entity.id
_entity.type
_entity.pdbx_description
1 polymer ?
#
loop_
_entity_poly.entity_id
_entity_poly.type
_entity_poly.pdbx_seq_one_letter_code
_entity_poly.pdbx_strand_id
1 'polypeptide(L)'
;MKQKLSFKEYIYVASMLFDMFFGAGNLIFPVYMGQVAGRNMWAAVLGFLITGVGLPLLGVAALGISRSNGLFDLSHKVGRPYAFFFTCALYLTIGPFFAIPRCATTSFTVGLEQILPHDDKSWLYLLLFSLLFFAVTLVLSLRPGKILTYVGKVLTPCFLVFLAIMVFVTILHPTTSIGAVEPQGAYAAQPFFTGFLEGYNTMDALASLAFGIVVVQVIQGLGVEKAESVAMTTVRSGILSCLLMGVIYLLVTLMGVWSRGALEAAPNGGTALAQIAQHYLGKAGLLVLAATVTLACLKTAVGLITSCAETFVGMFPKGLSYRNWVFVFTGISFLLANVGLTAIITYAVPVLMFLYPLAITLILLALLGHFFDHDRAVYVWVTGLTLVAAFYDLLRTLPDHLRAVLHVNGLVDTVGKALPFATIGLGWICPAILGLVIGLIFRAVRPKKA
;
A
#
# COMPACT_ATOMS: atom_id res chain seq x y z
N MET A 1 22.51 20.73 -17.98
CA MET A 1 22.00 20.00 -16.81
C MET A 1 21.23 20.95 -15.92
N LYS A 2 19.91 20.74 -15.76
CA LYS A 2 19.10 21.50 -14.81
C LYS A 2 19.40 21.01 -13.39
N GLN A 3 19.65 21.90 -12.46
CA GLN A 3 19.78 21.54 -11.04
C GLN A 3 18.44 21.58 -10.30
N LYS A 4 17.44 22.28 -10.84
CA LYS A 4 16.11 22.45 -10.24
C LYS A 4 15.04 22.47 -11.33
N LEU A 5 13.88 21.89 -11.04
CA LEU A 5 12.69 21.96 -11.88
C LEU A 5 12.03 23.34 -11.78
N SER A 6 11.29 23.73 -12.80
CA SER A 6 10.36 24.86 -12.73
C SER A 6 9.15 24.51 -11.87
N PHE A 7 8.41 25.52 -11.39
CA PHE A 7 7.21 25.29 -10.56
C PHE A 7 6.17 24.40 -11.26
N LYS A 8 5.96 24.56 -12.56
CA LYS A 8 5.05 23.72 -13.35
C LYS A 8 5.52 22.27 -13.42
N GLU A 9 6.83 22.04 -13.56
CA GLU A 9 7.42 20.69 -13.55
C GLU A 9 7.29 20.04 -12.16
N TYR A 10 7.45 20.81 -11.06
CA TYR A 10 7.18 20.32 -9.70
C TYR A 10 5.75 19.88 -9.52
N ILE A 11 4.77 20.67 -9.98
CA ILE A 11 3.34 20.31 -9.92
C ILE A 11 3.08 19.04 -10.74
N TYR A 12 3.69 18.92 -11.93
CA TYR A 12 3.55 17.76 -12.78
C TYR A 12 4.04 16.48 -12.09
N VAL A 13 5.24 16.51 -11.51
CA VAL A 13 5.80 15.37 -10.76
C VAL A 13 4.96 15.07 -9.50
N ALA A 14 4.50 16.10 -8.80
CA ALA A 14 3.63 15.95 -7.62
C ALA A 14 2.29 15.28 -7.99
N SER A 15 1.66 15.69 -9.08
CA SER A 15 0.42 15.09 -9.57
C SER A 15 0.63 13.63 -9.99
N MET A 16 1.77 13.33 -10.59
CA MET A 16 2.14 11.95 -10.97
C MET A 16 2.35 11.07 -9.74
N LEU A 17 3.05 11.55 -8.70
CA LEU A 17 3.21 10.85 -7.43
C LEU A 17 1.86 10.60 -6.76
N PHE A 18 1.00 11.61 -6.74
CA PHE A 18 -0.34 11.48 -6.19
C PHE A 18 -1.15 10.41 -6.93
N ASP A 19 -1.20 10.45 -8.27
CA ASP A 19 -1.94 9.48 -9.08
C ASP A 19 -1.39 8.05 -8.98
N MET A 20 -0.09 7.92 -8.70
CA MET A 20 0.57 6.63 -8.50
C MET A 20 0.18 5.97 -7.17
N PHE A 21 0.03 6.76 -6.10
CA PHE A 21 -0.26 6.25 -4.77
C PHE A 21 -1.76 6.25 -4.48
N PHE A 22 -2.52 7.19 -5.02
CA PHE A 22 -3.91 7.37 -4.65
C PHE A 22 -4.83 6.37 -5.35
N GLY A 23 -5.25 5.34 -4.63
CA GLY A 23 -6.16 4.29 -5.07
C GLY A 23 -7.32 4.04 -4.11
N ALA A 24 -8.13 3.03 -4.37
CA ALA A 24 -9.28 2.68 -3.52
C ALA A 24 -8.88 2.35 -2.07
N GLY A 25 -7.73 1.72 -1.86
CA GLY A 25 -7.19 1.42 -0.53
C GLY A 25 -7.03 2.68 0.33
N ASN A 26 -6.60 3.77 -0.27
CA ASN A 26 -6.35 5.04 0.39
C ASN A 26 -7.61 5.75 0.89
N LEU A 27 -8.78 5.22 0.58
CA LEU A 27 -10.07 5.70 1.09
C LEU A 27 -10.65 4.76 2.13
N ILE A 28 -10.64 3.46 1.84
CA ILE A 28 -11.31 2.49 2.68
C ILE A 28 -10.61 2.34 4.04
N PHE A 29 -9.27 2.41 4.09
CA PHE A 29 -8.56 2.28 5.36
C PHE A 29 -8.70 3.50 6.28
N PRO A 30 -8.53 4.75 5.84
CA PRO A 30 -8.74 5.91 6.71
C PRO A 30 -10.18 6.04 7.22
N VAL A 31 -11.20 5.78 6.38
CA VAL A 31 -12.60 5.87 6.84
C VAL A 31 -12.91 4.81 7.90
N TYR A 32 -12.45 3.58 7.70
CA TYR A 32 -12.60 2.51 8.68
C TYR A 32 -11.85 2.82 9.98
N MET A 33 -10.58 3.26 9.85
CA MET A 33 -9.80 3.70 11.00
C MET A 33 -10.54 4.79 11.79
N GLY A 34 -11.19 5.74 11.14
CA GLY A 34 -12.02 6.75 11.78
C GLY A 34 -13.14 6.13 12.61
N GLN A 35 -13.88 5.18 12.04
CA GLN A 35 -14.98 4.51 12.74
C GLN A 35 -14.54 3.75 14.00
N VAL A 36 -13.35 3.11 13.97
CA VAL A 36 -12.87 2.25 15.07
C VAL A 36 -11.92 2.96 16.03
N ALA A 37 -11.18 3.98 15.60
CA ALA A 37 -10.30 4.77 16.46
C ALA A 37 -11.06 5.80 17.30
N GLY A 38 -12.22 6.26 16.83
CA GLY A 38 -13.07 7.19 17.59
C GLY A 38 -12.30 8.40 18.13
N ARG A 39 -12.43 8.70 19.43
CA ARG A 39 -11.73 9.83 20.08
C ARG A 39 -10.20 9.76 19.99
N ASN A 40 -9.62 8.60 19.77
CA ASN A 40 -8.17 8.39 19.63
C ASN A 40 -7.68 8.58 18.18
N MET A 41 -8.51 9.05 17.26
CA MET A 41 -8.21 9.19 15.84
C MET A 41 -6.96 10.02 15.54
N TRP A 42 -6.69 11.08 16.34
CA TRP A 42 -5.55 11.97 16.08
C TRP A 42 -4.21 11.23 16.14
N ALA A 43 -4.02 10.39 17.17
CA ALA A 43 -2.82 9.57 17.29
C ALA A 43 -2.77 8.50 16.19
N ALA A 44 -3.91 7.88 15.86
CA ALA A 44 -4.00 6.89 14.80
C ALA A 44 -3.64 7.49 13.41
N VAL A 45 -4.16 8.66 13.08
CA VAL A 45 -3.85 9.38 11.82
C VAL A 45 -2.36 9.71 11.73
N LEU A 46 -1.74 10.20 12.80
CA LEU A 46 -0.31 10.49 12.81
C LEU A 46 0.52 9.23 12.48
N GLY A 47 0.21 8.10 13.11
CA GLY A 47 0.85 6.83 12.78
C GLY A 47 0.63 6.41 11.33
N PHE A 48 -0.61 6.48 10.87
CA PHE A 48 -1.00 6.13 9.50
C PHE A 48 -0.29 6.99 8.44
N LEU A 49 -0.15 8.29 8.66
CA LEU A 49 0.51 9.20 7.73
C LEU A 49 1.99 8.89 7.53
N ILE A 50 2.68 8.38 8.56
CA ILE A 50 4.09 8.00 8.43
C ILE A 50 4.25 6.87 7.41
N THR A 51 3.41 5.85 7.49
CA THR A 51 3.52 4.64 6.65
C THR A 51 2.74 4.73 5.35
N GLY A 52 1.58 5.37 5.38
CA GLY A 52 0.73 5.52 4.19
C GLY A 52 1.13 6.68 3.27
N VAL A 53 1.94 7.65 3.76
CA VAL A 53 2.37 8.82 2.96
C VAL A 53 3.89 8.98 2.98
N GLY A 54 4.50 8.98 4.16
CA GLY A 54 5.93 9.24 4.33
C GLY A 54 6.80 8.15 3.69
N LEU A 55 6.55 6.89 4.02
CA LEU A 55 7.34 5.77 3.48
C LEU A 55 7.26 5.62 1.95
N PRO A 56 6.11 5.75 1.29
CA PRO A 56 6.04 5.75 -0.17
C PRO A 56 6.94 6.79 -0.82
N LEU A 57 6.95 8.01 -0.32
CA LEU A 57 7.82 9.06 -0.82
C LEU A 57 9.31 8.71 -0.64
N LEU A 58 9.67 8.20 0.55
CA LEU A 58 11.03 7.76 0.83
C LEU A 58 11.45 6.58 -0.05
N GLY A 59 10.52 5.69 -0.42
CA GLY A 59 10.78 4.57 -1.32
C GLY A 59 11.18 5.04 -2.73
N VAL A 60 10.46 6.01 -3.31
CA VAL A 60 10.84 6.60 -4.61
C VAL A 60 12.18 7.34 -4.50
N ALA A 61 12.39 8.12 -3.43
CA ALA A 61 13.65 8.81 -3.21
C ALA A 61 14.84 7.84 -3.07
N ALA A 62 14.62 6.70 -2.42
CA ALA A 62 15.63 5.65 -2.25
C ALA A 62 16.08 5.05 -3.59
N LEU A 63 15.16 4.82 -4.54
CA LEU A 63 15.50 4.39 -5.90
C LEU A 63 16.34 5.44 -6.62
N GLY A 64 15.99 6.72 -6.48
CA GLY A 64 16.73 7.83 -7.09
C GLY A 64 18.16 7.98 -6.54
N ILE A 65 18.32 8.00 -5.21
CA ILE A 65 19.62 8.20 -4.57
C ILE A 65 20.56 7.01 -4.76
N SER A 66 20.00 5.80 -4.74
CA SER A 66 20.76 4.56 -4.91
C SER A 66 21.14 4.28 -6.36
N ARG A 67 20.66 5.07 -7.32
CA ARG A 67 20.80 4.87 -8.77
C ARG A 67 20.34 3.48 -9.24
N SER A 68 19.36 2.92 -8.56
CA SER A 68 18.85 1.59 -8.88
C SER A 68 17.79 1.67 -9.99
N ASN A 69 17.87 0.75 -10.96
CA ASN A 69 16.92 0.65 -12.08
C ASN A 69 15.62 -0.09 -11.69
N GLY A 70 15.23 0.00 -10.44
CA GLY A 70 14.03 -0.61 -9.87
C GLY A 70 14.33 -1.50 -8.67
N LEU A 71 13.29 -2.19 -8.19
CA LEU A 71 13.35 -2.98 -6.97
C LEU A 71 14.38 -4.12 -7.03
N PHE A 72 14.44 -4.83 -8.16
CA PHE A 72 15.36 -5.96 -8.29
C PHE A 72 16.82 -5.51 -8.12
N ASP A 73 17.20 -4.43 -8.78
CA ASP A 73 18.55 -3.87 -8.72
C ASP A 73 18.89 -3.35 -7.31
N LEU A 74 17.92 -2.66 -6.67
CA LEU A 74 18.08 -2.21 -5.28
C LEU A 74 18.28 -3.40 -4.32
N SER A 75 17.47 -4.42 -4.44
CA SER A 75 17.51 -5.63 -3.60
C SER A 75 18.76 -6.46 -3.86
N HIS A 76 19.33 -6.37 -5.06
CA HIS A 76 20.56 -7.07 -5.45
C HIS A 76 21.79 -6.64 -4.61
N LYS A 77 21.75 -5.46 -3.99
CA LYS A 77 22.79 -5.01 -3.04
C LYS A 77 22.93 -5.95 -1.85
N VAL A 78 21.85 -6.62 -1.42
CA VAL A 78 21.89 -7.68 -0.40
C VAL A 78 22.48 -8.96 -1.02
N GLY A 79 21.95 -9.38 -2.17
CA GLY A 79 22.39 -10.56 -2.92
C GLY A 79 21.36 -11.01 -3.94
N ARG A 80 21.83 -11.76 -4.96
CA ARG A 80 20.97 -12.20 -6.05
C ARG A 80 19.78 -13.07 -5.60
N PRO A 81 19.93 -14.06 -4.68
CA PRO A 81 18.79 -14.84 -4.20
C PRO A 81 17.73 -13.99 -3.49
N TYR A 82 18.20 -13.05 -2.65
CA TYR A 82 17.29 -12.12 -1.98
C TYR A 82 16.55 -11.22 -2.97
N ALA A 83 17.23 -10.72 -4.00
CA ALA A 83 16.60 -9.89 -5.02
C ALA A 83 15.46 -10.63 -5.73
N PHE A 84 15.66 -11.88 -6.13
CA PHE A 84 14.61 -12.71 -6.72
C PHE A 84 13.46 -12.93 -5.73
N PHE A 85 13.76 -13.36 -4.52
CA PHE A 85 12.76 -13.62 -3.49
C PHE A 85 11.93 -12.37 -3.18
N PHE A 86 12.58 -11.26 -2.84
CA PHE A 86 11.88 -10.05 -2.38
C PHE A 86 11.09 -9.39 -3.52
N THR A 87 11.65 -9.33 -4.73
CA THR A 87 10.94 -8.79 -5.89
C THR A 87 9.72 -9.65 -6.24
N CYS A 88 9.84 -10.98 -6.30
CA CYS A 88 8.69 -11.86 -6.53
C CYS A 88 7.65 -11.71 -5.44
N ALA A 89 8.03 -11.78 -4.17
CA ALA A 89 7.11 -11.68 -3.04
C ALA A 89 6.36 -10.34 -3.05
N LEU A 90 7.06 -9.23 -3.30
CA LEU A 90 6.47 -7.90 -3.36
C LEU A 90 5.50 -7.78 -4.53
N TYR A 91 5.92 -8.12 -5.76
CA TYR A 91 5.05 -8.01 -6.94
C TYR A 91 3.85 -8.95 -6.88
N LEU A 92 3.99 -10.15 -6.33
CA LEU A 92 2.85 -11.06 -6.13
C LEU A 92 1.87 -10.50 -5.09
N THR A 93 2.36 -9.83 -4.06
CA THR A 93 1.54 -9.22 -3.00
C THR A 93 0.75 -8.01 -3.52
N ILE A 94 1.42 -7.03 -4.14
CA ILE A 94 0.73 -5.87 -4.74
C ILE A 94 0.02 -6.22 -6.05
N GLY A 95 0.28 -7.38 -6.59
CA GLY A 95 -0.29 -7.92 -7.81
C GLY A 95 -1.44 -8.91 -7.52
N PRO A 96 -1.30 -10.15 -8.03
CA PRO A 96 -2.39 -11.10 -8.12
C PRO A 96 -2.91 -11.61 -6.78
N PHE A 97 -2.16 -11.53 -5.68
CA PHE A 97 -2.61 -12.14 -4.43
C PHE A 97 -3.51 -11.21 -3.60
N PHE A 98 -3.23 -9.90 -3.54
CA PHE A 98 -4.00 -9.03 -2.67
C PHE A 98 -4.51 -7.73 -3.33
N ALA A 99 -3.66 -6.88 -3.92
CA ALA A 99 -4.13 -5.58 -4.36
C ALA A 99 -5.06 -5.66 -5.58
N ILE A 100 -4.78 -6.52 -6.56
CA ILE A 100 -5.66 -6.66 -7.74
C ILE A 100 -7.01 -7.30 -7.36
N PRO A 101 -7.08 -8.43 -6.62
CA PRO A 101 -8.36 -8.96 -6.14
C PRO A 101 -9.14 -7.95 -5.30
N ARG A 102 -8.44 -7.19 -4.44
CA ARG A 102 -9.03 -6.13 -3.63
C ARG A 102 -9.68 -5.04 -4.49
N CYS A 103 -9.12 -4.68 -5.64
CA CYS A 103 -9.76 -3.72 -6.55
C CYS A 103 -11.16 -4.19 -6.99
N ALA A 104 -11.31 -5.45 -7.38
CA ALA A 104 -12.61 -6.00 -7.77
C ALA A 104 -13.58 -6.07 -6.58
N THR A 105 -13.14 -6.61 -5.44
CA THR A 105 -13.99 -6.75 -4.27
C THR A 105 -14.39 -5.40 -3.66
N THR A 106 -13.48 -4.41 -3.61
CA THR A 106 -13.82 -3.05 -3.17
C THR A 106 -14.88 -2.43 -4.08
N SER A 107 -14.74 -2.58 -5.40
CA SER A 107 -15.72 -2.09 -6.36
C SER A 107 -17.09 -2.74 -6.16
N PHE A 108 -17.13 -4.04 -5.89
CA PHE A 108 -18.35 -4.77 -5.58
C PHE A 108 -18.98 -4.28 -4.27
N THR A 109 -18.19 -4.28 -3.19
CA THR A 109 -18.66 -3.92 -1.83
C THR A 109 -19.14 -2.48 -1.74
N VAL A 110 -18.46 -1.54 -2.39
CA VAL A 110 -18.88 -0.12 -2.41
C VAL A 110 -20.11 0.09 -3.30
N GLY A 111 -20.27 -0.71 -4.33
CA GLY A 111 -21.32 -0.53 -5.34
C GLY A 111 -22.48 -1.50 -5.17
N LEU A 112 -22.37 -2.63 -5.86
CA LEU A 112 -23.49 -3.55 -6.05
C LEU A 112 -23.95 -4.24 -4.76
N GLU A 113 -23.05 -4.59 -3.86
CA GLU A 113 -23.37 -5.29 -2.60
C GLU A 113 -24.39 -4.51 -1.75
N GLN A 114 -24.37 -3.17 -1.81
CA GLN A 114 -25.30 -2.32 -1.05
C GLN A 114 -26.72 -2.24 -1.66
N ILE A 115 -26.86 -2.65 -2.90
CA ILE A 115 -28.13 -2.55 -3.66
C ILE A 115 -28.78 -3.91 -3.81
N LEU A 116 -27.97 -4.96 -3.82
CA LEU A 116 -28.42 -6.33 -4.02
C LEU A 116 -29.02 -6.92 -2.72
N PRO A 117 -29.96 -7.87 -2.83
CA PRO A 117 -30.46 -8.61 -1.67
C PRO A 117 -29.32 -9.36 -0.95
N HIS A 118 -29.32 -9.31 0.36
CA HIS A 118 -28.41 -10.11 1.21
C HIS A 118 -29.03 -11.50 1.40
N ASP A 119 -28.94 -12.35 0.38
CA ASP A 119 -29.48 -13.69 0.34
C ASP A 119 -28.38 -14.75 0.17
N ASP A 120 -28.74 -16.02 0.14
CA ASP A 120 -27.81 -17.15 -0.06
C ASP A 120 -27.08 -17.09 -1.42
N LYS A 121 -27.46 -16.18 -2.32
CA LYS A 121 -26.87 -15.99 -3.65
C LYS A 121 -25.83 -14.87 -3.69
N SER A 122 -25.51 -14.23 -2.56
CA SER A 122 -24.55 -13.13 -2.51
C SER A 122 -23.19 -13.51 -3.12
N TRP A 123 -22.75 -14.76 -2.95
CA TRP A 123 -21.53 -15.30 -3.58
C TRP A 123 -21.63 -15.32 -5.11
N LEU A 124 -22.81 -15.57 -5.69
CA LEU A 124 -23.03 -15.58 -7.14
C LEU A 124 -22.95 -14.17 -7.72
N TYR A 125 -23.47 -13.17 -7.00
CA TYR A 125 -23.39 -11.77 -7.43
C TYR A 125 -21.92 -11.31 -7.47
N LEU A 126 -21.13 -11.66 -6.46
CA LEU A 126 -19.69 -11.38 -6.45
C LEU A 126 -18.96 -12.11 -7.59
N LEU A 127 -19.30 -13.38 -7.85
CA LEU A 127 -18.72 -14.17 -8.94
C LEU A 127 -18.98 -13.52 -10.31
N LEU A 128 -20.24 -13.14 -10.59
CA LEU A 128 -20.63 -12.53 -11.86
C LEU A 128 -19.97 -11.15 -12.04
N PHE A 129 -19.95 -10.35 -10.98
CA PHE A 129 -19.29 -9.06 -11.00
C PHE A 129 -17.79 -9.20 -11.24
N SER A 130 -17.12 -10.06 -10.49
CA SER A 130 -15.68 -10.28 -10.62
C SER A 130 -15.31 -10.84 -11.98
N LEU A 131 -16.13 -11.73 -12.55
CA LEU A 131 -15.96 -12.24 -13.92
C LEU A 131 -15.97 -11.10 -14.94
N LEU A 132 -16.96 -10.21 -14.87
CA LEU A 132 -17.06 -9.05 -15.76
C LEU A 132 -15.88 -8.09 -15.54
N PHE A 133 -15.57 -7.76 -14.30
CA PHE A 133 -14.45 -6.87 -13.94
C PHE A 133 -13.13 -7.39 -14.49
N PHE A 134 -12.82 -8.68 -14.29
CA PHE A 134 -11.57 -9.28 -14.76
C PHE A 134 -11.55 -9.56 -16.26
N ALA A 135 -12.70 -9.79 -16.92
CA ALA A 135 -12.77 -9.85 -18.37
C ALA A 135 -12.39 -8.50 -19.00
N VAL A 136 -12.93 -7.40 -18.48
CA VAL A 136 -12.58 -6.04 -18.94
C VAL A 136 -11.10 -5.75 -18.63
N THR A 137 -10.64 -6.05 -17.42
CA THR A 137 -9.25 -5.88 -17.01
C THR A 137 -8.29 -6.65 -17.93
N LEU A 138 -8.60 -7.89 -18.26
CA LEU A 138 -7.82 -8.74 -19.16
C LEU A 138 -7.68 -8.11 -20.56
N VAL A 139 -8.81 -7.71 -21.16
CA VAL A 139 -8.82 -7.08 -22.49
C VAL A 139 -7.97 -5.83 -22.53
N LEU A 140 -8.10 -4.97 -21.49
CA LEU A 140 -7.33 -3.73 -21.40
C LEU A 140 -5.84 -3.97 -21.14
N SER A 141 -5.49 -4.97 -20.34
CA SER A 141 -4.09 -5.33 -20.04
C SER A 141 -3.37 -5.99 -21.21
N LEU A 142 -4.10 -6.71 -22.07
CA LEU A 142 -3.53 -7.29 -23.30
C LEU A 142 -3.20 -6.24 -24.37
N ARG A 143 -3.84 -5.07 -24.30
CA ARG A 143 -3.63 -3.94 -25.23
C ARG A 143 -3.53 -2.64 -24.43
N PRO A 144 -2.45 -2.43 -23.68
CA PRO A 144 -2.27 -1.21 -22.89
C PRO A 144 -2.23 -0.01 -23.85
N GLY A 145 -3.31 0.71 -23.94
CA GLY A 145 -3.47 1.84 -24.84
C GLY A 145 -3.64 3.16 -24.11
N LYS A 146 -3.68 4.25 -24.85
CA LYS A 146 -3.87 5.62 -24.32
C LYS A 146 -5.21 5.82 -23.58
N ILE A 147 -6.19 4.92 -23.73
CA ILE A 147 -7.52 5.01 -23.13
C ILE A 147 -7.44 5.12 -21.61
N LEU A 148 -6.61 4.29 -20.96
CA LEU A 148 -6.42 4.34 -19.50
C LEU A 148 -5.84 5.67 -19.02
N THR A 149 -4.95 6.27 -19.80
CA THR A 149 -4.37 7.59 -19.50
C THR A 149 -5.45 8.69 -19.59
N TYR A 150 -6.33 8.64 -20.58
CA TYR A 150 -7.43 9.60 -20.71
C TYR A 150 -8.49 9.42 -19.63
N VAL A 151 -8.86 8.17 -19.33
CA VAL A 151 -9.82 7.84 -18.26
C VAL A 151 -9.27 8.35 -16.92
N GLY A 152 -7.98 8.14 -16.61
CA GLY A 152 -7.38 8.64 -15.37
C GLY A 152 -7.37 10.17 -15.28
N LYS A 153 -7.09 10.89 -16.37
CA LYS A 153 -7.07 12.36 -16.37
C LYS A 153 -8.44 13.01 -16.07
N VAL A 154 -9.54 12.35 -16.39
CA VAL A 154 -10.91 12.85 -16.12
C VAL A 154 -11.42 12.26 -14.81
N LEU A 155 -11.20 10.99 -14.60
CA LEU A 155 -11.79 10.25 -13.49
C LEU A 155 -11.22 10.68 -12.12
N THR A 156 -9.90 10.87 -12.00
CA THR A 156 -9.29 11.27 -10.73
C THR A 156 -9.84 12.62 -10.23
N PRO A 157 -9.92 13.69 -11.04
CA PRO A 157 -10.57 14.93 -10.62
C PRO A 157 -12.04 14.77 -10.26
N CYS A 158 -12.84 14.04 -11.06
CA CYS A 158 -14.25 13.81 -10.77
C CYS A 158 -14.43 13.08 -9.43
N PHE A 159 -13.60 12.07 -9.17
CA PHE A 159 -13.63 11.34 -7.93
C PHE A 159 -13.23 12.23 -6.71
N LEU A 160 -12.20 13.07 -6.84
CA LEU A 160 -11.81 14.01 -5.79
C LEU A 160 -12.90 15.04 -5.50
N VAL A 161 -13.57 15.54 -6.52
CA VAL A 161 -14.72 16.45 -6.35
C VAL A 161 -15.86 15.75 -5.60
N PHE A 162 -16.19 14.53 -5.98
CA PHE A 162 -17.22 13.76 -5.29
C PHE A 162 -16.85 13.48 -3.83
N LEU A 163 -15.60 13.10 -3.57
CA LEU A 163 -15.08 12.91 -2.22
C LEU A 163 -15.15 14.20 -1.40
N ALA A 164 -14.78 15.33 -2.00
CA ALA A 164 -14.87 16.63 -1.36
C ALA A 164 -16.33 16.99 -0.99
N ILE A 165 -17.29 16.65 -1.86
CA ILE A 165 -18.73 16.83 -1.55
C ILE A 165 -19.13 15.96 -0.36
N MET A 166 -18.76 14.69 -0.34
CA MET A 166 -19.05 13.79 0.78
C MET A 166 -18.50 14.31 2.10
N VAL A 167 -17.22 14.69 2.10
CA VAL A 167 -16.55 15.26 3.28
C VAL A 167 -17.24 16.55 3.72
N PHE A 168 -17.52 17.45 2.79
CA PHE A 168 -18.17 18.73 3.09
C PHE A 168 -19.56 18.55 3.70
N VAL A 169 -20.39 17.67 3.13
CA VAL A 169 -21.72 17.37 3.69
C VAL A 169 -21.62 16.77 5.09
N THR A 170 -20.65 15.88 5.32
CA THR A 170 -20.43 15.29 6.65
C THR A 170 -19.94 16.32 7.68
N ILE A 171 -19.10 17.28 7.27
CA ILE A 171 -18.66 18.39 8.13
C ILE A 171 -19.84 19.29 8.52
N LEU A 172 -20.76 19.56 7.59
CA LEU A 172 -21.91 20.40 7.86
C LEU A 172 -22.98 19.72 8.74
N HIS A 173 -23.07 18.38 8.67
CA HIS A 173 -24.07 17.58 9.37
C HIS A 173 -23.42 16.42 10.15
N PRO A 174 -22.52 16.69 11.11
CA PRO A 174 -21.90 15.64 11.90
C PRO A 174 -22.97 14.95 12.76
N THR A 175 -23.02 13.63 12.75
CA THR A 175 -24.01 12.88 13.55
C THR A 175 -23.59 12.70 15.00
N THR A 176 -22.30 12.92 15.32
CA THR A 176 -21.73 12.83 16.67
C THR A 176 -20.51 13.72 16.82
N SER A 177 -20.05 13.94 18.05
CA SER A 177 -18.77 14.57 18.34
C SER A 177 -17.64 13.53 18.40
N ILE A 178 -16.42 13.93 18.07
CA ILE A 178 -15.25 13.03 18.09
C ILE A 178 -15.04 12.41 19.48
N GLY A 179 -15.23 13.20 20.54
CA GLY A 179 -15.06 12.77 21.94
C GLY A 179 -16.07 11.76 22.42
N ALA A 180 -17.23 11.64 21.75
CA ALA A 180 -18.29 10.70 22.12
C ALA A 180 -18.12 9.29 21.53
N VAL A 181 -17.21 9.12 20.57
CA VAL A 181 -16.98 7.81 19.93
C VAL A 181 -15.88 7.06 20.66
N GLU A 182 -16.25 5.96 21.32
CA GLU A 182 -15.29 5.12 22.03
C GLU A 182 -14.40 4.34 21.04
N PRO A 183 -13.09 4.29 21.29
CA PRO A 183 -12.16 3.54 20.46
C PRO A 183 -12.35 2.03 20.66
N GLN A 184 -12.18 1.26 19.58
CA GLN A 184 -12.37 -0.21 19.58
C GLN A 184 -11.02 -0.93 19.42
N GLY A 185 -10.94 -2.15 19.99
CA GLY A 185 -9.79 -3.03 19.82
C GLY A 185 -8.46 -2.37 20.21
N ALA A 186 -7.44 -2.55 19.40
CA ALA A 186 -6.09 -2.04 19.66
C ALA A 186 -6.00 -0.49 19.64
N TYR A 187 -6.97 0.21 19.03
CA TYR A 187 -7.01 1.67 19.05
C TYR A 187 -7.30 2.27 20.43
N ALA A 188 -7.86 1.49 21.36
CA ALA A 188 -8.08 1.93 22.73
C ALA A 188 -6.74 2.07 23.50
N ALA A 189 -5.83 1.11 23.32
CA ALA A 189 -4.57 1.03 24.07
C ALA A 189 -3.38 1.67 23.35
N GLN A 190 -3.29 1.48 22.02
CA GLN A 190 -2.10 1.82 21.22
C GLN A 190 -2.47 2.49 19.89
N PRO A 191 -3.22 3.61 19.89
CA PRO A 191 -3.78 4.18 18.66
C PRO A 191 -2.74 4.59 17.64
N PHE A 192 -1.59 5.16 18.05
CA PHE A 192 -0.52 5.55 17.15
C PHE A 192 0.10 4.35 16.41
N PHE A 193 0.47 3.32 17.13
CA PHE A 193 1.10 2.13 16.52
C PHE A 193 0.09 1.33 15.70
N THR A 194 -1.16 1.27 16.14
CA THR A 194 -2.23 0.63 15.37
C THR A 194 -2.44 1.38 14.04
N GLY A 195 -2.50 2.70 14.06
CA GLY A 195 -2.57 3.52 12.85
C GLY A 195 -1.34 3.37 11.96
N PHE A 196 -0.13 3.30 12.55
CA PHE A 196 1.10 3.05 11.81
C PHE A 196 1.05 1.72 11.04
N LEU A 197 0.58 0.65 11.68
CA LEU A 197 0.42 -0.65 11.03
C LEU A 197 -0.75 -0.67 10.03
N GLU A 198 -1.82 0.09 10.29
CA GLU A 198 -2.94 0.22 9.36
C GLU A 198 -2.50 0.83 8.02
N GLY A 199 -1.52 1.75 8.05
CA GLY A 199 -0.93 2.29 6.83
C GLY A 199 -0.25 1.25 5.95
N TYR A 200 0.16 0.08 6.47
CA TYR A 200 0.68 -1.03 5.65
C TYR A 200 -0.38 -1.57 4.69
N ASN A 201 -1.65 -1.52 5.08
CA ASN A 201 -2.77 -2.00 4.28
C ASN A 201 -2.98 -1.20 2.99
N THR A 202 -2.47 0.04 2.91
CA THR A 202 -2.49 0.81 1.64
C THR A 202 -1.60 0.18 0.58
N MET A 203 -0.52 -0.52 0.98
CA MET A 203 0.53 -1.11 0.12
C MET A 203 1.36 -0.07 -0.67
N ASP A 204 1.22 1.22 -0.35
CA ASP A 204 1.85 2.31 -1.12
C ASP A 204 3.38 2.31 -1.02
N ALA A 205 3.95 1.95 0.15
CA ALA A 205 5.39 1.84 0.29
C ALA A 205 5.97 0.69 -0.55
N LEU A 206 5.25 -0.43 -0.67
CA LEU A 206 5.62 -1.52 -1.57
C LEU A 206 5.49 -1.08 -3.03
N ALA A 207 4.39 -0.39 -3.38
CA ALA A 207 4.16 0.17 -4.69
C ALA A 207 5.24 1.19 -5.08
N SER A 208 5.74 1.99 -4.13
CA SER A 208 6.82 2.95 -4.37
C SER A 208 8.13 2.29 -4.80
N LEU A 209 8.45 1.14 -4.24
CA LEU A 209 9.62 0.35 -4.64
C LEU A 209 9.42 -0.35 -5.99
N ALA A 210 8.19 -0.77 -6.30
CA ALA A 210 7.88 -1.41 -7.57
C ALA A 210 7.84 -0.43 -8.75
N PHE A 211 7.16 0.70 -8.57
CA PHE A 211 6.85 1.63 -9.67
C PHE A 211 7.57 2.97 -9.58
N GLY A 212 8.23 3.26 -8.47
CA GLY A 212 8.92 4.54 -8.24
C GLY A 212 10.00 4.87 -9.26
N ILE A 213 10.55 3.85 -9.93
CA ILE A 213 11.51 4.03 -11.03
C ILE A 213 10.92 4.87 -12.17
N VAL A 214 9.61 4.77 -12.43
CA VAL A 214 8.95 5.58 -13.47
C VAL A 214 9.03 7.07 -13.14
N VAL A 215 8.84 7.43 -11.87
CA VAL A 215 8.99 8.83 -11.41
C VAL A 215 10.42 9.30 -11.54
N VAL A 216 11.38 8.46 -11.16
CA VAL A 216 12.82 8.75 -11.30
C VAL A 216 13.18 9.01 -12.78
N GLN A 217 12.71 8.17 -13.69
CA GLN A 217 12.95 8.33 -15.14
C GLN A 217 12.31 9.62 -15.68
N VAL A 218 11.11 9.99 -15.24
CA VAL A 218 10.47 11.24 -15.64
C VAL A 218 11.30 12.46 -15.16
N ILE A 219 11.76 12.45 -13.90
CA ILE A 219 12.60 13.53 -13.36
C ILE A 219 13.91 13.64 -14.16
N GLN A 220 14.53 12.51 -14.50
CA GLN A 220 15.73 12.48 -15.36
C GLN A 220 15.45 13.01 -16.76
N GLY A 221 14.32 12.63 -17.36
CA GLY A 221 13.85 13.14 -18.65
C GLY A 221 13.58 14.65 -18.67
N LEU A 222 13.30 15.25 -17.50
CA LEU A 222 13.19 16.70 -17.33
C LEU A 222 14.56 17.41 -17.18
N GLY A 223 15.66 16.66 -17.25
CA GLY A 223 17.04 17.16 -17.27
C GLY A 223 17.76 17.19 -15.92
N VAL A 224 17.22 16.51 -14.89
CA VAL A 224 17.88 16.32 -13.58
C VAL A 224 18.55 14.95 -13.55
N GLU A 225 19.89 14.90 -13.68
CA GLU A 225 20.61 13.64 -13.87
C GLU A 225 21.36 13.13 -12.62
N LYS A 226 21.80 14.05 -11.74
CA LYS A 226 22.55 13.66 -10.53
C LYS A 226 21.62 12.93 -9.54
N ALA A 227 22.02 11.76 -9.03
CA ALA A 227 21.21 10.93 -8.13
C ALA A 227 20.68 11.69 -6.92
N GLU A 228 21.54 12.47 -6.24
CA GLU A 228 21.15 13.30 -5.11
C GLU A 228 20.12 14.38 -5.50
N SER A 229 20.31 14.97 -6.69
CA SER A 229 19.38 15.97 -7.23
C SER A 229 18.04 15.33 -7.63
N VAL A 230 18.05 14.11 -8.16
CA VAL A 230 16.84 13.33 -8.47
C VAL A 230 16.09 13.02 -7.18
N ALA A 231 16.76 12.46 -6.17
CA ALA A 231 16.13 12.16 -4.88
C ALA A 231 15.58 13.42 -4.19
N MET A 232 16.38 14.50 -4.16
CA MET A 232 15.93 15.78 -3.59
C MET A 232 14.74 16.37 -4.36
N THR A 233 14.74 16.26 -5.67
CA THR A 233 13.64 16.71 -6.54
C THR A 233 12.38 15.87 -6.28
N THR A 234 12.53 14.56 -6.14
CA THR A 234 11.43 13.65 -5.76
C THR A 234 10.81 14.06 -4.43
N VAL A 235 11.64 14.28 -3.41
CA VAL A 235 11.15 14.69 -2.07
C VAL A 235 10.44 16.04 -2.16
N ARG A 236 11.04 17.04 -2.80
CA ARG A 236 10.45 18.39 -2.93
C ARG A 236 9.14 18.38 -3.72
N SER A 237 9.10 17.66 -4.85
CA SER A 237 7.85 17.51 -5.62
C SER A 237 6.81 16.71 -4.85
N GLY A 238 7.26 15.71 -4.10
CA GLY A 238 6.40 14.85 -3.31
C GLY A 238 5.78 15.54 -2.08
N ILE A 239 6.36 16.61 -1.55
CA ILE A 239 5.79 17.33 -0.40
C ILE A 239 4.36 17.78 -0.71
N LEU A 240 4.10 18.32 -1.90
CA LEU A 240 2.74 18.74 -2.29
C LEU A 240 1.79 17.55 -2.39
N SER A 241 2.23 16.44 -2.98
CA SER A 241 1.47 15.20 -3.04
C SER A 241 1.18 14.64 -1.63
N CYS A 242 2.19 14.63 -0.76
CA CYS A 242 2.07 14.18 0.62
C CYS A 242 1.10 15.04 1.44
N LEU A 243 1.16 16.36 1.28
CA LEU A 243 0.24 17.27 1.94
C LEU A 243 -1.20 17.02 1.48
N LEU A 244 -1.42 16.87 0.17
CA LEU A 244 -2.75 16.58 -0.37
C LEU A 244 -3.27 15.23 0.13
N MET A 245 -2.46 14.17 0.07
CA MET A 245 -2.83 12.85 0.60
C MET A 245 -3.10 12.90 2.10
N GLY A 246 -2.26 13.59 2.87
CA GLY A 246 -2.43 13.74 4.32
C GLY A 246 -3.72 14.45 4.69
N VAL A 247 -4.07 15.53 3.97
CA VAL A 247 -5.34 16.25 4.15
C VAL A 247 -6.52 15.33 3.81
N ILE A 248 -6.47 14.61 2.70
CA ILE A 248 -7.53 13.68 2.31
C ILE A 248 -7.70 12.58 3.37
N TYR A 249 -6.62 11.97 3.83
CA TYR A 249 -6.68 10.91 4.84
C TYR A 249 -7.27 11.42 6.16
N LEU A 250 -6.86 12.61 6.60
CA LEU A 250 -7.44 13.25 7.79
C LEU A 250 -8.94 13.49 7.63
N LEU A 251 -9.35 14.08 6.51
CA LEU A 251 -10.77 14.40 6.25
C LEU A 251 -11.62 13.14 6.14
N VAL A 252 -11.12 12.10 5.46
CA VAL A 252 -11.81 10.81 5.33
C VAL A 252 -11.89 10.10 6.69
N THR A 253 -10.85 10.20 7.53
CA THR A 253 -10.89 9.65 8.90
C THR A 253 -11.91 10.39 9.75
N LEU A 254 -11.96 11.73 9.69
CA LEU A 254 -12.98 12.53 10.36
C LEU A 254 -14.40 12.15 9.93
N MET A 255 -14.61 11.96 8.61
CA MET A 255 -15.88 11.48 8.07
C MET A 255 -16.27 10.12 8.68
N GLY A 256 -15.30 9.20 8.83
CA GLY A 256 -15.50 7.92 9.51
C GLY A 256 -15.95 8.08 10.96
N VAL A 257 -15.27 8.93 11.76
CA VAL A 257 -15.65 9.20 13.16
C VAL A 257 -17.04 9.80 13.25
N TRP A 258 -17.33 10.86 12.49
CA TRP A 258 -18.61 11.55 12.55
C TRP A 258 -19.79 10.68 12.10
N SER A 259 -19.57 9.67 11.27
CA SER A 259 -20.63 8.75 10.85
C SER A 259 -21.14 7.85 11.99
N ARG A 260 -20.35 7.69 13.07
CA ARG A 260 -20.65 6.76 14.18
C ARG A 260 -21.87 7.13 15.04
N GLY A 261 -22.38 8.34 14.94
CA GLY A 261 -23.62 8.72 15.61
C GLY A 261 -24.87 8.16 14.97
N ALA A 262 -24.82 7.85 13.66
CA ALA A 262 -25.95 7.30 12.91
C ALA A 262 -25.71 5.88 12.40
N LEU A 263 -24.44 5.46 12.29
CA LEU A 263 -24.02 4.17 11.71
C LEU A 263 -23.18 3.39 12.72
N GLU A 264 -23.37 2.08 12.77
CA GLU A 264 -22.45 1.19 13.49
C GLU A 264 -21.10 1.06 12.76
N ALA A 265 -20.08 0.54 13.47
CA ALA A 265 -18.80 0.26 12.83
C ALA A 265 -19.00 -0.83 11.77
N ALA A 266 -18.62 -0.53 10.55
CA ALA A 266 -18.73 -1.46 9.44
C ALA A 266 -17.68 -2.60 9.54
N PRO A 267 -17.90 -3.74 8.89
CA PRO A 267 -16.93 -4.85 8.90
C PRO A 267 -15.64 -4.52 8.13
N ASN A 268 -15.68 -3.56 7.22
CA ASN A 268 -14.54 -3.09 6.45
C ASN A 268 -14.78 -1.68 5.91
N GLY A 269 -13.71 -1.05 5.40
CA GLY A 269 -13.78 0.33 4.93
C GLY A 269 -14.59 0.54 3.64
N GLY A 270 -14.74 -0.49 2.82
CA GLY A 270 -15.60 -0.42 1.63
C GLY A 270 -17.07 -0.26 2.02
N THR A 271 -17.53 -1.09 2.93
CA THR A 271 -18.88 -1.00 3.50
C THR A 271 -19.09 0.33 4.23
N ALA A 272 -18.10 0.76 5.05
CA ALA A 272 -18.17 2.06 5.74
C ALA A 272 -18.38 3.22 4.77
N LEU A 273 -17.59 3.28 3.72
CA LEU A 273 -17.66 4.36 2.72
C LEU A 273 -19.01 4.36 1.99
N ALA A 274 -19.53 3.19 1.63
CA ALA A 274 -20.81 3.05 0.95
C ALA A 274 -21.99 3.45 1.85
N GLN A 275 -21.99 3.02 3.11
CA GLN A 275 -23.01 3.40 4.10
C GLN A 275 -23.04 4.91 4.35
N ILE A 276 -21.87 5.54 4.45
CA ILE A 276 -21.74 6.99 4.61
C ILE A 276 -22.29 7.71 3.37
N ALA A 277 -21.91 7.27 2.16
CA ALA A 277 -22.44 7.86 0.92
C ALA A 277 -23.97 7.73 0.83
N GLN A 278 -24.51 6.58 1.20
CA GLN A 278 -25.95 6.36 1.20
C GLN A 278 -26.67 7.21 2.25
N HIS A 279 -26.10 7.34 3.46
CA HIS A 279 -26.68 8.12 4.55
C HIS A 279 -26.77 9.63 4.20
N TYR A 280 -25.67 10.20 3.69
CA TYR A 280 -25.59 11.64 3.43
C TYR A 280 -26.10 12.08 2.05
N LEU A 281 -25.93 11.27 1.02
CA LEU A 281 -26.21 11.60 -0.38
C LEU A 281 -27.29 10.70 -1.00
N GLY A 282 -27.83 9.76 -0.23
CA GLY A 282 -28.86 8.85 -0.68
C GLY A 282 -28.40 7.89 -1.79
N LYS A 283 -29.37 7.29 -2.50
CA LYS A 283 -29.10 6.33 -3.58
C LYS A 283 -28.26 6.92 -4.74
N ALA A 284 -28.48 8.19 -5.08
CA ALA A 284 -27.70 8.85 -6.13
C ALA A 284 -26.22 8.97 -5.77
N GLY A 285 -25.92 9.36 -4.54
CA GLY A 285 -24.55 9.42 -4.03
C GLY A 285 -23.87 8.06 -4.04
N LEU A 286 -24.56 7.01 -3.62
CA LEU A 286 -24.06 5.65 -3.67
C LEU A 286 -23.73 5.20 -5.11
N LEU A 287 -24.58 5.49 -6.08
CA LEU A 287 -24.34 5.15 -7.49
C LEU A 287 -23.13 5.89 -8.08
N VAL A 288 -22.97 7.18 -7.78
CA VAL A 288 -21.82 7.96 -8.22
C VAL A 288 -20.52 7.42 -7.57
N LEU A 289 -20.56 7.11 -6.28
CA LEU A 289 -19.44 6.48 -5.59
C LEU A 289 -19.08 5.13 -6.22
N ALA A 290 -20.06 4.27 -6.44
CA ALA A 290 -19.88 2.96 -7.06
C ALA A 290 -19.21 3.05 -8.44
N ALA A 291 -19.71 3.95 -9.30
CA ALA A 291 -19.16 4.15 -10.64
C ALA A 291 -17.70 4.67 -10.57
N THR A 292 -17.45 5.69 -9.77
CA THR A 292 -16.11 6.31 -9.67
C THR A 292 -15.08 5.38 -9.05
N VAL A 293 -15.43 4.65 -7.98
CA VAL A 293 -14.55 3.66 -7.34
C VAL A 293 -14.28 2.48 -8.28
N THR A 294 -15.31 1.97 -8.99
CA THR A 294 -15.14 0.86 -9.93
C THR A 294 -14.16 1.23 -11.05
N LEU A 295 -14.31 2.41 -11.63
CA LEU A 295 -13.40 2.87 -12.69
C LEU A 295 -11.99 3.12 -12.19
N ALA A 296 -11.83 3.69 -10.98
CA ALA A 296 -10.53 3.87 -10.35
C ALA A 296 -9.85 2.52 -10.06
N CYS A 297 -10.59 1.56 -9.51
CA CYS A 297 -10.12 0.20 -9.27
C CYS A 297 -9.73 -0.53 -10.55
N LEU A 298 -10.53 -0.36 -11.63
CA LEU A 298 -10.23 -0.95 -12.93
C LEU A 298 -8.91 -0.41 -13.50
N LYS A 299 -8.71 0.91 -13.46
CA LYS A 299 -7.43 1.55 -13.85
C LYS A 299 -6.25 0.96 -13.07
N THR A 300 -6.40 0.87 -11.75
CA THR A 300 -5.37 0.33 -10.86
C THR A 300 -5.07 -1.14 -11.17
N ALA A 301 -6.10 -1.98 -11.32
CA ALA A 301 -5.94 -3.40 -11.62
C ALA A 301 -5.21 -3.63 -12.95
N VAL A 302 -5.57 -2.89 -14.00
CA VAL A 302 -4.87 -2.97 -15.31
C VAL A 302 -3.41 -2.55 -15.18
N GLY A 303 -3.13 -1.44 -14.48
CA GLY A 303 -1.77 -0.97 -14.25
C GLY A 303 -0.91 -1.99 -13.49
N LEU A 304 -1.46 -2.60 -12.44
CA LEU A 304 -0.79 -3.61 -11.64
C LEU A 304 -0.52 -4.90 -12.45
N ILE A 305 -1.50 -5.41 -13.20
CA ILE A 305 -1.33 -6.61 -14.05
C ILE A 305 -0.23 -6.36 -15.08
N THR A 306 -0.28 -5.22 -15.77
CA THR A 306 0.72 -4.85 -16.79
C THR A 306 2.11 -4.82 -16.19
N SER A 307 2.29 -4.12 -15.08
CA SER A 307 3.60 -3.95 -14.44
C SER A 307 4.13 -5.27 -13.85
N CYS A 308 3.26 -6.10 -13.25
CA CYS A 308 3.66 -7.44 -12.82
C CYS A 308 4.11 -8.30 -14.00
N ALA A 309 3.35 -8.31 -15.10
CA ALA A 309 3.69 -9.10 -16.29
C ALA A 309 5.03 -8.64 -16.92
N GLU A 310 5.24 -7.33 -17.08
CA GLU A 310 6.50 -6.76 -17.59
C GLU A 310 7.70 -7.14 -16.71
N THR A 311 7.55 -7.01 -15.38
CA THR A 311 8.61 -7.36 -14.43
C THR A 311 8.95 -8.84 -14.49
N PHE A 312 7.95 -9.73 -14.54
CA PHE A 312 8.18 -11.17 -14.58
C PHE A 312 8.78 -11.62 -15.91
N VAL A 313 8.41 -11.00 -17.03
CA VAL A 313 9.10 -11.23 -18.32
C VAL A 313 10.58 -10.84 -18.23
N GLY A 314 10.89 -9.70 -17.62
CA GLY A 314 12.28 -9.26 -17.42
C GLY A 314 13.07 -10.17 -16.48
N MET A 315 12.45 -10.65 -15.40
CA MET A 315 13.11 -11.55 -14.42
C MET A 315 13.28 -12.98 -14.93
N PHE A 316 12.36 -13.46 -15.76
CA PHE A 316 12.32 -14.81 -16.29
C PHE A 316 12.30 -14.84 -17.82
N PRO A 317 13.41 -14.48 -18.50
CA PRO A 317 13.44 -14.36 -19.96
C PRO A 317 13.13 -15.66 -20.72
N LYS A 318 13.35 -16.81 -20.08
CA LYS A 318 13.02 -18.15 -20.62
C LYS A 318 11.66 -18.66 -20.15
N GLY A 319 10.91 -17.84 -19.39
CA GLY A 319 9.61 -18.18 -18.83
C GLY A 319 8.45 -17.90 -19.78
N LEU A 320 7.32 -17.52 -19.19
CA LEU A 320 6.11 -17.20 -19.95
C LEU A 320 6.24 -15.87 -20.70
N SER A 321 5.55 -15.77 -21.84
CA SER A 321 5.41 -14.49 -22.55
C SER A 321 4.58 -13.49 -21.74
N TYR A 322 4.67 -12.20 -22.06
CA TYR A 322 3.85 -11.15 -21.46
C TYR A 322 2.36 -11.51 -21.44
N ARG A 323 1.85 -11.94 -22.59
CA ARG A 323 0.44 -12.34 -22.73
C ARG A 323 0.06 -13.46 -21.77
N ASN A 324 0.90 -14.47 -21.63
CA ASN A 324 0.64 -15.61 -20.75
C ASN A 324 0.69 -15.18 -19.28
N TRP A 325 1.65 -14.31 -18.88
CA TRP A 325 1.67 -13.73 -17.53
C TRP A 325 0.42 -12.92 -17.22
N VAL A 326 -0.08 -12.12 -18.17
CA VAL A 326 -1.34 -11.39 -18.01
C VAL A 326 -2.51 -12.35 -17.75
N PHE A 327 -2.61 -13.48 -18.49
CA PHE A 327 -3.65 -14.50 -18.24
C PHE A 327 -3.49 -15.14 -16.85
N VAL A 328 -2.28 -15.52 -16.46
CA VAL A 328 -2.02 -16.14 -15.16
C VAL A 328 -2.38 -15.21 -14.02
N PHE A 329 -1.91 -13.97 -14.06
CA PHE A 329 -2.17 -13.00 -12.99
C PHE A 329 -3.64 -12.61 -12.90
N THR A 330 -4.30 -12.42 -14.05
CA THR A 330 -5.76 -12.15 -14.08
C THR A 330 -6.55 -13.34 -13.54
N GLY A 331 -6.20 -14.57 -13.92
CA GLY A 331 -6.85 -15.78 -13.45
C GLY A 331 -6.72 -15.99 -11.94
N ILE A 332 -5.50 -15.84 -11.39
CA ILE A 332 -5.26 -15.92 -9.94
C ILE A 332 -6.07 -14.84 -9.22
N SER A 333 -6.02 -13.60 -9.71
CA SER A 333 -6.74 -12.49 -9.10
C SER A 333 -8.26 -12.70 -9.10
N PHE A 334 -8.81 -13.23 -10.20
CA PHE A 334 -10.23 -13.58 -10.28
C PHE A 334 -10.62 -14.62 -9.24
N LEU A 335 -9.83 -15.71 -9.11
CA LEU A 335 -10.10 -16.74 -8.13
C LEU A 335 -10.08 -16.18 -6.70
N LEU A 336 -9.07 -15.38 -6.37
CA LEU A 336 -8.92 -14.80 -5.04
C LEU A 336 -9.95 -13.70 -4.74
N ALA A 337 -10.45 -12.97 -5.73
CA ALA A 337 -11.48 -11.97 -5.51
C ALA A 337 -12.79 -12.57 -4.95
N ASN A 338 -13.08 -13.84 -5.27
CA ASN A 338 -14.31 -14.50 -4.84
C ASN A 338 -14.34 -14.91 -3.35
N VAL A 339 -13.25 -14.69 -2.59
CA VAL A 339 -13.28 -14.84 -1.12
C VAL A 339 -13.84 -13.61 -0.39
N GLY A 340 -14.03 -12.50 -1.08
CA GLY A 340 -14.59 -11.26 -0.54
C GLY A 340 -13.55 -10.30 0.06
N LEU A 341 -13.94 -9.03 0.23
CA LEU A 341 -13.03 -7.94 0.64
C LEU A 341 -12.43 -8.17 2.04
N THR A 342 -13.26 -8.51 3.02
CA THR A 342 -12.81 -8.71 4.41
C THR A 342 -11.78 -9.84 4.51
N ALA A 343 -12.01 -10.96 3.82
CA ALA A 343 -11.07 -12.08 3.83
C ALA A 343 -9.74 -11.69 3.16
N ILE A 344 -9.77 -11.01 2.01
CA ILE A 344 -8.55 -10.53 1.34
C ILE A 344 -7.73 -9.66 2.28
N ILE A 345 -8.36 -8.70 2.99
CA ILE A 345 -7.66 -7.84 3.96
C ILE A 345 -7.05 -8.69 5.08
N THR A 346 -7.83 -9.60 5.66
CA THR A 346 -7.38 -10.45 6.78
C THR A 346 -6.16 -11.30 6.42
N TYR A 347 -6.15 -11.92 5.23
CA TYR A 347 -5.01 -12.74 4.78
C TYR A 347 -3.84 -11.92 4.23
N ALA A 348 -4.06 -10.66 3.84
CA ALA A 348 -2.98 -9.77 3.43
C ALA A 348 -2.11 -9.32 4.62
N VAL A 349 -2.72 -9.09 5.79
CA VAL A 349 -2.02 -8.55 6.97
C VAL A 349 -0.75 -9.33 7.34
N PRO A 350 -0.74 -10.67 7.49
CA PRO A 350 0.49 -11.42 7.81
C PRO A 350 1.60 -11.22 6.78
N VAL A 351 1.25 -11.20 5.50
CA VAL A 351 2.21 -11.01 4.41
C VAL A 351 2.77 -9.59 4.41
N LEU A 352 1.95 -8.60 4.71
CA LEU A 352 2.39 -7.22 4.85
C LEU A 352 3.29 -7.04 6.06
N MET A 353 2.96 -7.65 7.21
CA MET A 353 3.79 -7.63 8.41
C MET A 353 5.16 -8.29 8.19
N PHE A 354 5.26 -9.20 7.22
CA PHE A 354 6.52 -9.78 6.78
C PHE A 354 7.29 -8.86 5.81
N LEU A 355 6.63 -8.28 4.81
CA LEU A 355 7.29 -7.54 3.73
C LEU A 355 7.67 -6.10 4.13
N TYR A 356 6.87 -5.43 4.96
CA TYR A 356 7.12 -4.03 5.31
C TYR A 356 8.40 -3.82 6.09
N PRO A 357 8.78 -4.61 7.11
CA PRO A 357 10.09 -4.52 7.74
C PRO A 357 11.25 -4.59 6.75
N LEU A 358 11.16 -5.51 5.78
CA LEU A 358 12.18 -5.68 4.75
C LEU A 358 12.20 -4.50 3.77
N ALA A 359 11.04 -3.97 3.39
CA ALA A 359 10.93 -2.79 2.55
C ALA A 359 11.48 -1.54 3.24
N ILE A 360 11.08 -1.31 4.51
CA ILE A 360 11.54 -0.15 5.30
C ILE A 360 13.05 -0.19 5.49
N THR A 361 13.61 -1.31 5.89
CA THR A 361 15.06 -1.44 6.08
C THR A 361 15.82 -1.26 4.78
N LEU A 362 15.30 -1.78 3.65
CA LEU A 362 15.91 -1.58 2.34
C LEU A 362 15.87 -0.12 1.89
N ILE A 363 14.76 0.59 2.11
CA ILE A 363 14.62 2.03 1.86
C ILE A 363 15.65 2.81 2.70
N LEU A 364 15.71 2.54 4.00
CA LEU A 364 16.64 3.23 4.90
C LEU A 364 18.10 2.97 4.54
N LEU A 365 18.46 1.72 4.23
CA LEU A 365 19.80 1.36 3.77
C LEU A 365 20.16 2.04 2.45
N ALA A 366 19.21 2.21 1.54
CA ALA A 366 19.44 2.91 0.29
C ALA A 366 19.70 4.41 0.51
N LEU A 367 18.89 5.05 1.37
CA LEU A 367 19.01 6.48 1.69
C LEU A 367 20.30 6.79 2.46
N LEU A 368 20.65 5.93 3.41
CA LEU A 368 21.82 6.09 4.27
C LEU A 368 23.09 5.45 3.70
N GLY A 369 23.02 4.84 2.55
CA GLY A 369 24.09 4.04 1.95
C GLY A 369 25.42 4.76 1.79
N HIS A 370 25.39 6.08 1.56
CA HIS A 370 26.61 6.89 1.46
C HIS A 370 27.44 6.95 2.73
N PHE A 371 26.86 6.78 3.94
CA PHE A 371 27.59 6.75 5.21
C PHE A 371 28.44 5.49 5.38
N PHE A 372 28.13 4.43 4.66
CA PHE A 372 28.86 3.18 4.72
C PHE A 372 29.28 2.66 3.33
N ASP A 373 29.44 3.57 2.35
CA ASP A 373 29.89 3.31 0.97
C ASP A 373 29.10 2.19 0.28
N HIS A 374 27.82 2.05 0.60
CA HIS A 374 26.95 0.96 0.12
C HIS A 374 27.55 -0.45 0.36
N ASP A 375 28.32 -0.64 1.44
CA ASP A 375 28.97 -1.91 1.74
C ASP A 375 27.96 -3.05 1.87
N ARG A 376 28.20 -4.13 1.13
CA ARG A 376 27.31 -5.29 1.08
C ARG A 376 27.11 -5.96 2.43
N ALA A 377 28.13 -5.97 3.31
CA ALA A 377 28.01 -6.60 4.62
C ALA A 377 26.91 -5.95 5.45
N VAL A 378 26.81 -4.60 5.40
CA VAL A 378 25.77 -3.86 6.11
C VAL A 378 24.39 -4.26 5.60
N TYR A 379 24.20 -4.30 4.26
CA TYR A 379 22.93 -4.76 3.66
C TYR A 379 22.57 -6.18 4.09
N VAL A 380 23.52 -7.11 4.05
CA VAL A 380 23.27 -8.53 4.38
C VAL A 380 22.90 -8.71 5.86
N TRP A 381 23.65 -8.11 6.79
CA TRP A 381 23.40 -8.28 8.22
C TRP A 381 22.07 -7.62 8.65
N VAL A 382 21.80 -6.40 8.20
CA VAL A 382 20.52 -5.73 8.50
C VAL A 382 19.36 -6.53 7.96
N THR A 383 19.39 -6.88 6.68
CA THR A 383 18.30 -7.62 6.03
C THR A 383 18.14 -9.02 6.65
N GLY A 384 19.24 -9.73 6.95
CA GLY A 384 19.20 -11.08 7.52
C GLY A 384 18.53 -11.12 8.89
N LEU A 385 18.91 -10.21 9.81
CA LEU A 385 18.29 -10.14 11.12
C LEU A 385 16.85 -9.60 11.08
N THR A 386 16.59 -8.65 10.19
CA THR A 386 15.21 -8.17 9.94
C THR A 386 14.33 -9.29 9.39
N LEU A 387 14.83 -10.15 8.51
CA LEU A 387 14.08 -11.27 7.92
C LEU A 387 13.61 -12.25 9.01
N VAL A 388 14.45 -12.56 9.99
CA VAL A 388 14.08 -13.43 11.11
C VAL A 388 12.95 -12.81 11.94
N ALA A 389 13.06 -11.52 12.27
CA ALA A 389 12.02 -10.83 13.02
C ALA A 389 10.71 -10.65 12.21
N ALA A 390 10.83 -10.35 10.92
CA ALA A 390 9.68 -10.25 10.02
C ALA A 390 8.94 -11.58 9.88
N PHE A 391 9.68 -12.70 9.87
CA PHE A 391 9.05 -14.03 9.86
C PHE A 391 8.28 -14.31 11.16
N TYR A 392 8.79 -13.86 12.30
CA TYR A 392 8.03 -13.90 13.56
C TYR A 392 6.74 -13.06 13.47
N ASP A 393 6.82 -11.83 12.93
CA ASP A 393 5.64 -10.95 12.78
C ASP A 393 4.59 -11.57 11.83
N LEU A 394 5.01 -12.26 10.77
CA LEU A 394 4.13 -13.07 9.92
C LEU A 394 3.38 -14.13 10.74
N LEU A 395 4.12 -14.95 11.49
CA LEU A 395 3.50 -16.04 12.28
C LEU A 395 2.55 -15.49 13.34
N ARG A 396 2.90 -14.41 14.00
CA ARG A 396 2.10 -13.77 15.05
C ARG A 396 0.77 -13.23 14.51
N THR A 397 0.75 -12.72 13.30
CA THR A 397 -0.42 -12.07 12.68
C THR A 397 -1.27 -13.02 11.84
N LEU A 398 -0.89 -14.29 11.71
CA LEU A 398 -1.74 -15.29 11.07
C LEU A 398 -3.09 -15.39 11.78
N PRO A 399 -4.18 -15.62 11.05
CA PRO A 399 -5.49 -15.95 11.63
C PRO A 399 -5.41 -17.11 12.63
N ASP A 400 -6.21 -17.07 13.69
CA ASP A 400 -6.14 -18.02 14.82
C ASP A 400 -6.23 -19.48 14.39
N HIS A 401 -7.10 -19.79 13.42
CA HIS A 401 -7.22 -21.13 12.88
C HIS A 401 -5.94 -21.63 12.20
N LEU A 402 -5.21 -20.77 11.47
CA LEU A 402 -3.94 -21.14 10.86
C LEU A 402 -2.84 -21.30 11.91
N ARG A 403 -2.79 -20.44 12.93
CA ARG A 403 -1.83 -20.58 14.03
C ARG A 403 -2.03 -21.88 14.80
N ALA A 404 -3.30 -22.27 15.00
CA ALA A 404 -3.65 -23.53 15.65
C ALA A 404 -3.22 -24.75 14.81
N VAL A 405 -3.50 -24.76 13.51
CA VAL A 405 -3.10 -25.85 12.59
C VAL A 405 -1.59 -25.98 12.50
N LEU A 406 -0.86 -24.86 12.44
CA LEU A 406 0.61 -24.84 12.35
C LEU A 406 1.31 -25.07 13.68
N HIS A 407 0.57 -25.15 14.80
CA HIS A 407 1.08 -25.34 16.17
C HIS A 407 2.12 -24.28 16.57
N VAL A 408 2.00 -23.04 16.07
CA VAL A 408 3.01 -21.98 16.30
C VAL A 408 2.72 -21.08 17.50
N ASN A 409 1.62 -21.27 18.23
CA ASN A 409 1.24 -20.41 19.37
C ASN A 409 2.33 -20.37 20.45
N GLY A 410 2.90 -21.51 20.84
CA GLY A 410 3.97 -21.57 21.85
C GLY A 410 5.25 -20.85 21.41
N LEU A 411 5.60 -20.93 20.13
CA LEU A 411 6.72 -20.19 19.56
C LEU A 411 6.44 -18.68 19.59
N VAL A 412 5.27 -18.26 19.18
CA VAL A 412 4.85 -16.84 19.14
C VAL A 412 4.89 -16.25 20.55
N ASP A 413 4.37 -16.95 21.55
CA ASP A 413 4.35 -16.50 22.96
C ASP A 413 5.75 -16.39 23.54
N THR A 414 6.63 -17.36 23.25
CA THR A 414 8.00 -17.38 23.77
C THR A 414 8.84 -16.29 23.15
N VAL A 415 8.85 -16.17 21.84
CA VAL A 415 9.62 -15.15 21.11
C VAL A 415 9.07 -13.76 21.39
N GLY A 416 7.74 -13.61 21.50
CA GLY A 416 7.11 -12.32 21.80
C GLY A 416 7.50 -11.72 23.15
N LYS A 417 7.77 -12.55 24.15
CA LYS A 417 8.28 -12.09 25.45
C LYS A 417 9.74 -11.65 25.39
N ALA A 418 10.53 -12.25 24.50
CA ALA A 418 11.95 -11.94 24.36
C ALA A 418 12.24 -10.78 23.41
N LEU A 419 11.34 -10.52 22.43
CA LEU A 419 11.58 -9.54 21.38
C LEU A 419 10.99 -8.18 21.76
N PRO A 420 11.83 -7.14 22.01
CA PRO A 420 11.33 -5.81 22.32
C PRO A 420 10.40 -5.27 21.21
N PHE A 421 9.37 -4.53 21.60
CA PHE A 421 8.39 -3.93 20.70
C PHE A 421 7.54 -4.93 19.89
N ALA A 422 7.63 -6.22 20.14
CA ALA A 422 6.80 -7.23 19.45
C ALA A 422 5.30 -6.98 19.64
N THR A 423 4.89 -6.56 20.84
CA THR A 423 3.47 -6.29 21.16
C THR A 423 2.85 -5.20 20.31
N ILE A 424 3.63 -4.23 19.85
CA ILE A 424 3.21 -3.12 18.99
C ILE A 424 3.50 -3.34 17.50
N GLY A 425 3.95 -4.55 17.11
CA GLY A 425 4.24 -4.89 15.71
C GLY A 425 5.54 -4.30 15.15
N LEU A 426 6.44 -3.86 16.01
CA LEU A 426 7.74 -3.27 15.66
C LEU A 426 8.92 -4.10 16.17
N GLY A 427 8.72 -5.38 16.39
CA GLY A 427 9.74 -6.31 16.88
C GLY A 427 11.00 -6.39 16.01
N TRP A 428 10.90 -6.03 14.73
CA TRP A 428 11.99 -6.03 13.78
C TRP A 428 13.03 -4.90 13.99
N ILE A 429 12.71 -3.83 14.73
CA ILE A 429 13.58 -2.65 14.88
C ILE A 429 14.90 -3.02 15.59
N CYS A 430 14.82 -3.73 16.75
CA CYS A 430 16.02 -4.10 17.48
C CYS A 430 16.94 -5.05 16.69
N PRO A 431 16.44 -6.11 16.03
CA PRO A 431 17.24 -6.93 15.12
C PRO A 431 17.85 -6.14 13.95
N ALA A 432 17.12 -5.19 13.37
CA ALA A 432 17.65 -4.34 12.30
C ALA A 432 18.82 -3.46 12.77
N ILE A 433 18.69 -2.82 13.95
CA ILE A 433 19.76 -2.02 14.56
C ILE A 433 20.96 -2.90 14.90
N LEU A 434 20.75 -4.08 15.48
CA LEU A 434 21.81 -5.04 15.76
C LEU A 434 22.54 -5.44 14.46
N GLY A 435 21.79 -5.70 13.40
CA GLY A 435 22.34 -5.99 12.07
C GLY A 435 23.18 -4.84 11.52
N LEU A 436 22.75 -3.60 11.73
CA LEU A 436 23.51 -2.41 11.34
C LEU A 436 24.85 -2.35 12.10
N VAL A 437 24.84 -2.52 13.40
CA VAL A 437 26.06 -2.52 14.23
C VAL A 437 27.02 -3.61 13.79
N ILE A 438 26.53 -4.85 13.65
CA ILE A 438 27.35 -5.99 13.20
C ILE A 438 27.92 -5.73 11.80
N GLY A 439 27.09 -5.26 10.87
CA GLY A 439 27.52 -4.96 9.51
C GLY A 439 28.61 -3.89 9.45
N LEU A 440 28.49 -2.83 10.25
CA LEU A 440 29.51 -1.78 10.38
C LEU A 440 30.83 -2.31 10.97
N ILE A 441 30.78 -3.17 11.99
CA ILE A 441 31.96 -3.83 12.56
C ILE A 441 32.65 -4.69 11.48
N PHE A 442 31.89 -5.53 10.78
CA PHE A 442 32.43 -6.36 9.69
C PHE A 442 33.09 -5.52 8.58
N ARG A 443 32.49 -4.37 8.22
CA ARG A 443 33.09 -3.42 7.28
C ARG A 443 34.41 -2.88 7.81
N ALA A 444 34.47 -2.48 9.09
CA ALA A 444 35.68 -1.87 9.70
C ALA A 444 36.83 -2.86 9.80
N VAL A 445 36.54 -4.14 10.09
CA VAL A 445 37.56 -5.20 10.28
C VAL A 445 38.06 -5.77 8.94
N ARG A 446 37.31 -5.63 7.84
CA ARG A 446 37.77 -6.09 6.52
C ARG A 446 38.97 -5.26 6.04
N PRO A 447 40.08 -5.89 5.65
CA PRO A 447 41.17 -5.17 5.03
C PRO A 447 40.65 -4.50 3.74
N LYS A 448 40.90 -3.19 3.64
CA LYS A 448 40.65 -2.47 2.38
C LYS A 448 41.40 -3.22 1.28
N LYS A 449 40.72 -3.79 0.31
CA LYS A 449 41.37 -4.28 -0.89
C LYS A 449 42.10 -3.08 -1.51
N ALA A 450 43.43 -3.17 -1.55
CA ALA A 450 44.31 -2.22 -2.22
C ALA A 450 43.98 -2.17 -3.71
#